data_f6fc1849a3f2f5efe6fb5a1fd9a2ad8b
#
_entry.id   f6fc1849a3f2f5efe6fb5a1fd9a2ad8b
#
_cell.length_a   1.000
_cell.length_b   1.000
_cell.length_c   1.000
_cell.angle_alpha   90.00
_cell.angle_beta   90.00
_cell.angle_gamma   90.00
#
_symmetry.space_group_name_H-M   'P 1'
#
loop_
_entity.id
_entity.type
_entity.pdbx_description
1 polymer ?
#
loop_
_entity_poly.entity_id
_entity_poly.type
_entity_poly.pdbx_seq_one_letter_code
_entity_poly.pdbx_strand_id
1 'polypeptide(L)'
;MSENLVHILSNIGRPNIMLVGDFMLDKYVWGEVKRVSQEAPIPVLSVISEEIRPGGAGCVANNLAHLGANVCCFGVAGKDEAGVQLLDSLKSLGVGTEGIIEDPDRRTTVKVRMMGHLQSAGRGIQQLLRVDYEKTEEIDDAKQEELIGSIKGRIQGVDVILISDMNKGVLAKRVLDAVINLSKEHGLPVIVDPSLTSDYSIYKGATAITPNRFETNLATGIKITDIETMKSAGKKLLEENLFEYIIITADKDGMFLYSRDGKCKLVSTVPKDVFDVSGAGDMVLSCF
;
A
#
# COMPACT_ATOMS: atom_id res chain seq x y z
N MET A 1 -15.24 12.06 22.83
CA MET A 1 -14.74 11.75 21.47
C MET A 1 -14.32 10.27 21.33
N SER A 2 -13.68 9.67 22.35
CA SER A 2 -13.26 8.24 22.32
C SER A 2 -14.43 7.25 22.30
N GLU A 3 -15.49 7.48 23.09
CA GLU A 3 -16.66 6.58 23.16
C GLU A 3 -17.40 6.46 21.84
N ASN A 4 -17.49 7.55 21.06
CA ASN A 4 -18.16 7.55 19.76
C ASN A 4 -17.36 6.75 18.70
N LEU A 5 -16.03 6.84 18.73
CA LEU A 5 -15.17 6.07 17.81
C LEU A 5 -15.18 4.58 18.13
N VAL A 6 -15.14 4.20 19.42
CA VAL A 6 -15.25 2.79 19.83
C VAL A 6 -16.62 2.23 19.42
N HIS A 7 -17.69 3.01 19.58
CA HIS A 7 -19.01 2.60 19.13
C HIS A 7 -19.10 2.41 17.61
N ILE A 8 -18.52 3.32 16.83
CA ILE A 8 -18.45 3.17 15.36
C ILE A 8 -17.70 1.89 14.98
N LEU A 9 -16.50 1.68 15.52
CA LEU A 9 -15.68 0.49 15.24
C LEU A 9 -16.42 -0.81 15.64
N SER A 10 -17.13 -0.80 16.76
CA SER A 10 -17.91 -1.97 17.21
C SER A 10 -19.09 -2.32 16.29
N ASN A 11 -19.57 -1.37 15.50
CA ASN A 11 -20.74 -1.50 14.64
C ASN A 11 -20.43 -1.56 13.14
N ILE A 12 -19.16 -1.43 12.74
CA ILE A 12 -18.75 -1.55 11.31
C ILE A 12 -19.08 -2.94 10.76
N GLY A 13 -19.13 -3.97 11.62
CA GLY A 13 -19.37 -5.33 11.17
C GLY A 13 -18.16 -5.93 10.45
N ARG A 14 -18.43 -6.66 9.37
CA ARG A 14 -17.40 -7.26 8.50
C ARG A 14 -17.59 -6.76 7.06
N PRO A 15 -17.00 -5.61 6.71
CA PRO A 15 -17.16 -5.07 5.36
C PRO A 15 -16.50 -5.99 4.32
N ASN A 16 -17.12 -6.08 3.15
CA ASN A 16 -16.60 -6.79 1.99
C ASN A 16 -15.73 -5.83 1.18
N ILE A 17 -14.44 -6.04 1.22
CA ILE A 17 -13.46 -5.15 0.60
C ILE A 17 -12.88 -5.79 -0.65
N MET A 18 -12.95 -5.05 -1.75
CA MET A 18 -12.24 -5.35 -2.98
C MET A 18 -10.90 -4.61 -2.95
N LEU A 19 -9.80 -5.34 -2.81
CA LEU A 19 -8.46 -4.77 -2.82
C LEU A 19 -7.78 -5.03 -4.16
N VAL A 20 -7.54 -3.96 -4.91
CA VAL A 20 -6.87 -4.01 -6.22
C VAL A 20 -5.48 -3.39 -6.08
N GLY A 21 -4.42 -4.08 -6.49
CA GLY A 21 -3.10 -3.48 -6.33
C GLY A 21 -1.91 -4.34 -6.71
N ASP A 22 -0.73 -3.78 -6.41
CA ASP A 22 0.56 -4.41 -6.61
C ASP A 22 0.92 -5.28 -5.40
N PHE A 23 0.71 -6.59 -5.54
CA PHE A 23 1.08 -7.58 -4.52
C PHE A 23 2.55 -7.96 -4.65
N MET A 24 3.24 -8.06 -3.52
CA MET A 24 4.65 -8.41 -3.47
C MET A 24 5.00 -9.22 -2.24
N LEU A 25 6.21 -9.77 -2.21
CA LEU A 25 6.74 -10.51 -1.08
C LEU A 25 7.87 -9.69 -0.43
N ASP A 26 7.73 -9.39 0.85
CA ASP A 26 8.79 -8.84 1.67
C ASP A 26 9.54 -9.97 2.34
N LYS A 27 10.84 -10.11 2.04
CA LYS A 27 11.72 -11.11 2.64
C LYS A 27 12.73 -10.42 3.55
N TYR A 28 12.74 -10.80 4.82
CA TYR A 28 13.69 -10.33 5.82
C TYR A 28 14.73 -11.43 6.06
N VAL A 29 16.01 -11.08 5.88
CA VAL A 29 17.14 -11.96 6.14
C VAL A 29 17.88 -11.41 7.34
N TRP A 30 17.75 -12.07 8.48
CA TRP A 30 18.33 -11.67 9.75
C TRP A 30 19.67 -12.35 9.99
N GLY A 31 20.66 -11.60 10.46
CA GLY A 31 21.97 -12.18 10.72
C GLY A 31 22.87 -11.30 11.58
N GLU A 32 24.08 -11.79 11.81
CA GLU A 32 25.14 -11.09 12.52
C GLU A 32 26.23 -10.62 11.56
N VAL A 33 26.74 -9.41 11.80
CA VAL A 33 27.90 -8.85 11.08
C VAL A 33 29.10 -8.86 12.00
N LYS A 34 29.96 -9.86 11.83
CA LYS A 34 31.16 -10.04 12.66
C LYS A 34 32.47 -9.72 11.95
N ARG A 35 32.46 -9.61 10.63
CA ARG A 35 33.67 -9.38 9.83
C ARG A 35 33.38 -8.64 8.53
N VAL A 36 34.43 -8.05 7.98
CA VAL A 36 34.46 -7.53 6.61
C VAL A 36 34.95 -8.64 5.68
N SER A 37 34.48 -8.67 4.45
CA SER A 37 34.94 -9.62 3.43
C SER A 37 36.42 -9.39 3.10
N GLN A 38 37.10 -10.47 2.74
CA GLN A 38 38.48 -10.40 2.21
C GLN A 38 38.50 -10.03 0.72
N GLU A 39 37.36 -10.18 0.03
CA GLU A 39 37.25 -9.93 -1.41
C GLU A 39 36.91 -8.47 -1.73
N ALA A 40 36.23 -7.76 -0.81
CA ALA A 40 35.82 -6.37 -0.97
C ALA A 40 35.55 -5.75 0.42
N PRO A 41 35.60 -4.40 0.56
CA PRO A 41 35.33 -3.71 1.84
C PRO A 41 33.82 -3.70 2.16
N ILE A 42 33.18 -4.85 2.20
CA ILE A 42 31.76 -5.03 2.49
C ILE A 42 31.56 -5.89 3.74
N PRO A 43 30.51 -5.65 4.55
CA PRO A 43 30.18 -6.50 5.68
C PRO A 43 29.75 -7.90 5.22
N VAL A 44 30.12 -8.91 6.00
CA VAL A 44 29.62 -10.28 5.81
C VAL A 44 28.49 -10.53 6.78
N LEU A 45 27.28 -10.74 6.27
CA LEU A 45 26.11 -11.12 7.05
C LEU A 45 26.06 -12.65 7.19
N SER A 46 26.24 -13.13 8.43
CA SER A 46 26.01 -14.56 8.77
C SER A 46 24.53 -14.73 9.08
N VAL A 47 23.78 -15.37 8.17
CA VAL A 47 22.33 -15.53 8.27
C VAL A 47 21.98 -16.46 9.45
N ILE A 48 21.01 -16.02 10.27
CA ILE A 48 20.44 -16.76 11.40
C ILE A 48 19.04 -17.24 11.06
N SER A 49 18.23 -16.37 10.46
CA SER A 49 16.86 -16.69 10.10
C SER A 49 16.38 -15.88 8.89
N GLU A 50 15.36 -16.40 8.24
CA GLU A 50 14.65 -15.72 7.17
C GLU A 50 13.16 -15.68 7.53
N GLU A 51 12.50 -14.59 7.15
CA GLU A 51 11.07 -14.39 7.33
C GLU A 51 10.50 -13.79 6.04
N ILE A 52 9.31 -14.25 5.65
CA ILE A 52 8.58 -13.72 4.52
C ILE A 52 7.24 -13.16 5.00
N ARG A 53 6.83 -12.04 4.39
CA ARG A 53 5.54 -11.39 4.67
C ARG A 53 4.93 -10.88 3.36
N PRO A 54 3.60 -10.88 3.23
CA PRO A 54 2.95 -10.14 2.15
C PRO A 54 3.28 -8.65 2.26
N GLY A 55 3.72 -8.04 1.15
CA GLY A 55 4.07 -6.63 1.05
C GLY A 55 3.23 -5.88 0.01
N GLY A 56 3.32 -4.55 -0.03
CA GLY A 56 2.47 -3.71 -0.85
C GLY A 56 0.99 -3.96 -0.58
N ALA A 57 0.18 -4.18 -1.61
CA ALA A 57 -1.23 -4.54 -1.43
C ALA A 57 -1.43 -5.76 -0.50
N GLY A 58 -0.44 -6.66 -0.40
CA GLY A 58 -0.47 -7.78 0.53
C GLY A 58 -0.38 -7.35 2.00
N CYS A 59 0.35 -6.27 2.31
CA CYS A 59 0.37 -5.67 3.66
C CYS A 59 -1.00 -5.09 4.02
N VAL A 60 -1.64 -4.40 3.09
CA VAL A 60 -3.02 -3.91 3.26
C VAL A 60 -3.98 -5.06 3.51
N ALA A 61 -3.91 -6.15 2.72
CA ALA A 61 -4.73 -7.33 2.91
C ALA A 61 -4.55 -7.95 4.31
N ASN A 62 -3.30 -8.05 4.79
CA ASN A 62 -2.98 -8.53 6.12
C ASN A 62 -3.61 -7.65 7.22
N ASN A 63 -3.50 -6.32 7.10
CA ASN A 63 -4.09 -5.39 8.06
C ASN A 63 -5.61 -5.51 8.11
N LEU A 64 -6.26 -5.54 6.95
CA LEU A 64 -7.71 -5.66 6.83
C LEU A 64 -8.24 -6.99 7.40
N ALA A 65 -7.56 -8.11 7.14
CA ALA A 65 -7.91 -9.41 7.71
C ALA A 65 -7.87 -9.38 9.24
N HIS A 66 -6.83 -8.77 9.83
CA HIS A 66 -6.72 -8.61 11.28
C HIS A 66 -7.74 -7.64 11.88
N LEU A 67 -8.22 -6.67 11.09
CA LEU A 67 -9.33 -5.79 11.46
C LEU A 67 -10.70 -6.47 11.32
N GLY A 68 -10.75 -7.70 10.78
CA GLY A 68 -11.95 -8.51 10.68
C GLY A 68 -12.77 -8.31 9.41
N ALA A 69 -12.24 -7.62 8.41
CA ALA A 69 -12.89 -7.44 7.12
C ALA A 69 -12.88 -8.72 6.26
N ASN A 70 -13.85 -8.84 5.35
CA ASN A 70 -13.83 -9.83 4.28
C ASN A 70 -13.09 -9.22 3.07
N VAL A 71 -11.93 -9.75 2.73
CA VAL A 71 -11.07 -9.16 1.68
C VAL A 71 -10.99 -10.09 0.49
N CYS A 72 -11.19 -9.55 -0.71
CA CYS A 72 -10.91 -10.23 -1.97
C CYS A 72 -9.84 -9.44 -2.73
N CYS A 73 -8.72 -10.10 -3.06
CA CYS A 73 -7.53 -9.51 -3.66
C CYS A 73 -7.54 -9.64 -5.19
N PHE A 74 -7.20 -8.55 -5.88
CA PHE A 74 -7.11 -8.47 -7.35
C PHE A 74 -5.78 -7.86 -7.76
N GLY A 75 -5.04 -8.55 -8.59
CA GLY A 75 -3.72 -8.12 -9.03
C GLY A 75 -3.03 -9.18 -9.87
N VAL A 76 -1.70 -9.10 -9.95
CA VAL A 76 -0.90 -10.06 -10.70
C VAL A 76 0.29 -10.50 -9.85
N ALA A 77 0.54 -11.80 -9.83
CA ALA A 77 1.75 -12.41 -9.28
C ALA A 77 2.47 -13.21 -10.40
N GLY A 78 3.76 -13.42 -10.28
CA GLY A 78 4.49 -14.30 -11.16
C GLY A 78 4.11 -15.77 -10.92
N LYS A 79 4.20 -16.60 -11.96
CA LYS A 79 4.10 -18.05 -11.82
C LYS A 79 5.45 -18.63 -11.41
N ASP A 80 5.93 -18.22 -10.25
CA ASP A 80 7.23 -18.57 -9.68
C ASP A 80 7.11 -18.97 -8.20
N GLU A 81 8.22 -19.38 -7.58
CA GLU A 81 8.23 -19.78 -6.16
C GLU A 81 7.76 -18.65 -5.23
N ALA A 82 8.17 -17.41 -5.51
CA ALA A 82 7.76 -16.26 -4.72
C ALA A 82 6.25 -15.97 -4.85
N GLY A 83 5.66 -16.20 -6.03
CA GLY A 83 4.22 -16.11 -6.26
C GLY A 83 3.45 -17.14 -5.45
N VAL A 84 3.92 -18.39 -5.42
CA VAL A 84 3.34 -19.46 -4.58
C VAL A 84 3.39 -19.06 -3.11
N GLN A 85 4.56 -18.61 -2.61
CA GLN A 85 4.72 -18.19 -1.21
C GLN A 85 3.82 -17.00 -0.86
N LEU A 86 3.65 -16.04 -1.78
CA LEU A 86 2.75 -14.89 -1.61
C LEU A 86 1.30 -15.35 -1.50
N LEU A 87 0.83 -16.17 -2.45
CA LEU A 87 -0.54 -16.67 -2.46
C LEU A 87 -0.87 -17.53 -1.24
N ASP A 88 0.06 -18.40 -0.83
CA ASP A 88 -0.10 -19.22 0.38
C ASP A 88 -0.16 -18.36 1.65
N SER A 89 0.68 -17.31 1.73
CA SER A 89 0.65 -16.35 2.83
C SER A 89 -0.69 -15.63 2.90
N LEU A 90 -1.23 -15.14 1.76
CA LEU A 90 -2.52 -14.48 1.70
C LEU A 90 -3.67 -15.43 2.07
N LYS A 91 -3.67 -16.67 1.54
CA LYS A 91 -4.68 -17.69 1.88
C LYS A 91 -4.67 -18.01 3.37
N SER A 92 -3.49 -18.05 4.00
CA SER A 92 -3.38 -18.31 5.45
C SER A 92 -4.02 -17.21 6.32
N LEU A 93 -4.18 -16.00 5.78
CA LEU A 93 -4.91 -14.89 6.41
C LEU A 93 -6.42 -14.99 6.23
N GLY A 94 -6.90 -15.94 5.45
CA GLY A 94 -8.32 -16.11 5.15
C GLY A 94 -8.87 -15.09 4.13
N VAL A 95 -7.99 -14.43 3.35
CA VAL A 95 -8.42 -13.52 2.28
C VAL A 95 -8.59 -14.24 0.95
N GLY A 96 -9.55 -13.79 0.12
CA GLY A 96 -9.78 -14.34 -1.21
C GLY A 96 -8.67 -13.94 -2.17
N THR A 97 -8.09 -14.92 -2.87
CA THR A 97 -6.98 -14.72 -3.83
C THR A 97 -7.35 -15.03 -5.27
N GLU A 98 -8.59 -15.37 -5.54
CA GLU A 98 -9.09 -15.81 -6.86
C GLU A 98 -9.09 -14.69 -7.91
N GLY A 99 -8.88 -13.45 -7.48
CA GLY A 99 -8.69 -12.29 -8.36
C GLY A 99 -7.22 -12.02 -8.70
N ILE A 100 -6.27 -12.76 -8.13
CA ILE A 100 -4.84 -12.61 -8.45
C ILE A 100 -4.50 -13.53 -9.63
N ILE A 101 -4.08 -12.93 -10.73
CA ILE A 101 -3.69 -13.62 -11.96
C ILE A 101 -2.24 -14.10 -11.83
N GLU A 102 -1.99 -15.35 -12.13
CA GLU A 102 -0.63 -15.89 -12.22
C GLU A 102 -0.07 -15.70 -13.64
N ASP A 103 0.98 -14.87 -13.77
CA ASP A 103 1.61 -14.55 -15.05
C ASP A 103 2.96 -15.29 -15.18
N PRO A 104 3.11 -16.23 -16.16
CA PRO A 104 4.35 -16.97 -16.36
C PRO A 104 5.50 -16.11 -16.89
N ASP A 105 5.19 -14.98 -17.54
CA ASP A 105 6.16 -14.08 -18.17
C ASP A 105 6.61 -12.92 -17.27
N ARG A 106 6.05 -12.87 -16.06
CA ARG A 106 6.35 -11.88 -15.03
C ARG A 106 6.87 -12.55 -13.77
N ARG A 107 7.98 -12.04 -13.24
CA ARG A 107 8.39 -12.46 -11.90
C ARG A 107 7.56 -11.75 -10.81
N THR A 108 7.30 -12.46 -9.74
CA THR A 108 6.74 -11.84 -8.53
C THR A 108 7.71 -10.81 -7.95
N THR A 109 7.19 -9.64 -7.60
CA THR A 109 8.01 -8.62 -6.93
C THR A 109 8.41 -9.10 -5.55
N VAL A 110 9.74 -9.12 -5.28
CA VAL A 110 10.30 -9.50 -3.97
C VAL A 110 11.24 -8.41 -3.51
N LYS A 111 11.04 -7.92 -2.28
CA LYS A 111 11.95 -6.98 -1.61
C LYS A 111 12.69 -7.69 -0.48
N VAL A 112 13.96 -7.98 -0.69
CA VAL A 112 14.81 -8.65 0.30
C VAL A 112 15.52 -7.61 1.15
N ARG A 113 15.27 -7.60 2.46
CA ARG A 113 15.92 -6.73 3.43
C ARG A 113 16.93 -7.51 4.25
N MET A 114 18.21 -7.16 4.12
CA MET A 114 19.30 -7.73 4.90
C MET A 114 19.40 -6.97 6.22
N MET A 115 19.04 -7.64 7.34
CA MET A 115 18.97 -7.06 8.68
C MET A 115 20.11 -7.61 9.52
N GLY A 116 21.02 -6.73 9.98
CA GLY A 116 22.23 -7.15 10.69
C GLY A 116 22.32 -6.61 12.12
N HIS A 117 22.76 -7.47 13.04
CA HIS A 117 23.24 -7.06 14.36
C HIS A 117 24.70 -6.63 14.25
N LEU A 118 24.99 -5.35 14.54
CA LEU A 118 26.35 -4.80 14.61
C LEU A 118 26.84 -4.85 16.05
N GLN A 119 27.75 -5.77 16.38
CA GLN A 119 28.28 -5.94 17.75
C GLN A 119 29.07 -4.72 18.24
N SER A 120 29.71 -3.97 17.34
CA SER A 120 30.63 -2.86 17.67
C SER A 120 29.96 -1.58 18.16
N ALA A 121 28.65 -1.44 18.08
CA ALA A 121 27.95 -0.20 18.37
C ALA A 121 26.97 -0.24 19.55
N GLY A 122 26.81 -1.39 20.24
CA GLY A 122 25.83 -1.53 21.33
C GLY A 122 24.39 -1.19 20.89
N ARG A 123 24.13 -1.11 19.60
CA ARG A 123 22.90 -0.58 19.00
C ARG A 123 22.29 -1.65 18.12
N GLY A 124 21.06 -1.89 18.35
CA GLY A 124 20.07 -2.70 17.68
C GLY A 124 20.34 -3.19 16.25
N ILE A 125 19.33 -3.80 15.71
CA ILE A 125 19.29 -4.29 14.33
C ILE A 125 19.29 -3.11 13.36
N GLN A 126 20.08 -3.20 12.29
CA GLN A 126 20.10 -2.22 11.21
C GLN A 126 19.87 -2.89 9.86
N GLN A 127 19.16 -2.23 8.98
CA GLN A 127 19.07 -2.65 7.59
C GLN A 127 20.38 -2.31 6.88
N LEU A 128 21.07 -3.35 6.38
CA LEU A 128 22.36 -3.24 5.70
C LEU A 128 22.22 -3.00 4.21
N LEU A 129 21.25 -3.67 3.59
CA LEU A 129 21.02 -3.65 2.16
C LEU A 129 19.56 -4.03 1.89
N ARG A 130 18.99 -3.49 0.81
CA ARG A 130 17.76 -4.00 0.20
C ARG A 130 18.04 -4.42 -1.23
N VAL A 131 17.57 -5.62 -1.59
CA VAL A 131 17.65 -6.15 -2.96
C VAL A 131 16.23 -6.31 -3.46
N ASP A 132 15.90 -5.61 -4.55
CA ASP A 132 14.58 -5.62 -5.16
C ASP A 132 14.61 -6.47 -6.44
N TYR A 133 13.80 -7.52 -6.46
CA TYR A 133 13.49 -8.29 -7.65
C TYR A 133 12.13 -7.82 -8.15
N GLU A 134 12.09 -7.09 -9.25
CA GLU A 134 10.86 -6.49 -9.73
C GLU A 134 10.82 -6.33 -11.24
N LYS A 135 9.62 -6.21 -11.78
CA LYS A 135 9.31 -5.80 -13.14
C LYS A 135 8.28 -4.68 -13.02
N THR A 136 8.59 -3.51 -13.57
CA THR A 136 7.78 -2.28 -13.41
C THR A 136 6.98 -1.92 -14.66
N GLU A 137 7.25 -2.59 -15.78
CA GLU A 137 6.49 -2.41 -17.00
C GLU A 137 5.02 -2.81 -16.78
N GLU A 138 4.12 -2.12 -17.44
CA GLU A 138 2.70 -2.44 -17.40
C GLU A 138 2.45 -3.89 -17.84
N ILE A 139 1.47 -4.54 -17.24
CA ILE A 139 0.96 -5.82 -17.70
C ILE A 139 0.38 -5.66 -19.11
N ASP A 140 0.49 -6.70 -19.93
CA ASP A 140 -0.02 -6.66 -21.30
C ASP A 140 -1.56 -6.48 -21.36
N ASP A 141 -2.05 -6.10 -22.54
CA ASP A 141 -3.47 -5.80 -22.74
C ASP A 141 -4.38 -6.99 -22.43
N ALA A 142 -3.91 -8.22 -22.68
CA ALA A 142 -4.69 -9.43 -22.38
C ALA A 142 -4.85 -9.63 -20.88
N LYS A 143 -3.79 -9.42 -20.11
CA LYS A 143 -3.81 -9.46 -18.63
C LYS A 143 -4.61 -8.33 -18.03
N GLN A 144 -4.54 -7.12 -18.61
CA GLN A 144 -5.40 -6.01 -18.21
C GLN A 144 -6.88 -6.37 -18.39
N GLU A 145 -7.26 -6.93 -19.53
CA GLU A 145 -8.64 -7.35 -19.81
C GLU A 145 -9.10 -8.48 -18.87
N GLU A 146 -8.24 -9.48 -18.62
CA GLU A 146 -8.49 -10.57 -17.68
C GLU A 146 -8.76 -10.03 -16.27
N LEU A 147 -7.91 -9.10 -15.79
CA LEU A 147 -8.04 -8.47 -14.47
C LEU A 147 -9.33 -7.66 -14.37
N ILE A 148 -9.63 -6.83 -15.37
CA ILE A 148 -10.87 -6.05 -15.44
C ILE A 148 -12.09 -6.96 -15.44
N GLY A 149 -12.05 -8.03 -16.21
CA GLY A 149 -13.13 -9.03 -16.26
C GLY A 149 -13.35 -9.72 -14.90
N SER A 150 -12.27 -10.07 -14.20
CA SER A 150 -12.32 -10.66 -12.86
C SER A 150 -12.92 -9.69 -11.83
N ILE A 151 -12.54 -8.40 -11.87
CA ILE A 151 -13.08 -7.34 -11.02
C ILE A 151 -14.59 -7.17 -11.27
N LYS A 152 -15.00 -7.02 -12.53
CA LYS A 152 -16.42 -6.91 -12.92
C LYS A 152 -17.25 -8.08 -12.43
N GLY A 153 -16.72 -9.30 -12.55
CA GLY A 153 -17.41 -10.51 -12.14
C GLY A 153 -17.64 -10.63 -10.63
N ARG A 154 -16.94 -9.85 -9.80
CA ARG A 154 -16.98 -9.94 -8.34
C ARG A 154 -17.36 -8.65 -7.63
N ILE A 155 -17.88 -7.66 -8.36
CA ILE A 155 -18.25 -6.36 -7.80
C ILE A 155 -19.50 -6.41 -6.89
N GLN A 156 -20.36 -7.42 -7.09
CA GLN A 156 -21.61 -7.53 -6.33
C GLN A 156 -21.35 -7.86 -4.86
N GLY A 157 -21.98 -7.09 -3.99
CA GLY A 157 -21.83 -7.26 -2.53
C GLY A 157 -20.55 -6.67 -1.94
N VAL A 158 -19.77 -5.95 -2.74
CA VAL A 158 -18.63 -5.14 -2.28
C VAL A 158 -19.14 -3.87 -1.60
N ASP A 159 -18.55 -3.50 -0.47
CA ASP A 159 -18.87 -2.28 0.26
C ASP A 159 -17.91 -1.12 -0.09
N VAL A 160 -16.64 -1.44 -0.38
CA VAL A 160 -15.59 -0.47 -0.71
C VAL A 160 -14.52 -1.09 -1.60
N ILE A 161 -13.95 -0.27 -2.49
CA ILE A 161 -12.79 -0.65 -3.30
C ILE A 161 -11.57 0.10 -2.76
N LEU A 162 -10.50 -0.64 -2.46
CA LEU A 162 -9.20 -0.08 -2.11
C LEU A 162 -8.22 -0.31 -3.26
N ILE A 163 -7.46 0.71 -3.60
CA ILE A 163 -6.38 0.65 -4.59
C ILE A 163 -5.06 0.92 -3.89
N SER A 164 -4.12 -0.04 -3.97
CA SER A 164 -2.75 0.12 -3.45
C SER A 164 -1.78 0.09 -4.63
N ASP A 165 -1.33 1.27 -5.04
CA ASP A 165 -0.47 1.46 -6.21
C ASP A 165 0.99 1.65 -5.78
N MET A 166 1.83 0.66 -6.07
CA MET A 166 3.27 0.68 -5.82
C MET A 166 4.08 0.88 -7.11
N ASN A 167 3.41 1.29 -8.21
CA ASN A 167 4.02 1.48 -9.53
C ASN A 167 4.79 0.23 -10.01
N LYS A 168 4.15 -0.94 -9.91
CA LYS A 168 4.69 -2.21 -10.40
C LYS A 168 3.98 -2.71 -11.66
N GLY A 169 3.26 -1.82 -12.33
CA GLY A 169 2.67 -2.04 -13.65
C GLY A 169 1.37 -2.84 -13.68
N VAL A 170 0.82 -3.24 -12.55
CA VAL A 170 -0.51 -3.89 -12.50
C VAL A 170 -1.61 -2.86 -12.72
N LEU A 171 -1.45 -1.69 -12.14
CA LEU A 171 -2.42 -0.59 -12.17
C LEU A 171 -2.19 0.34 -13.37
N ALA A 172 -2.13 -0.24 -14.57
CA ALA A 172 -2.13 0.53 -15.80
C ALA A 172 -3.35 1.46 -15.87
N LYS A 173 -3.22 2.58 -16.57
CA LYS A 173 -4.31 3.58 -16.67
C LYS A 173 -5.65 2.96 -17.06
N ARG A 174 -5.66 2.00 -17.98
CA ARG A 174 -6.88 1.29 -18.41
C ARG A 174 -7.53 0.52 -17.26
N VAL A 175 -6.75 -0.10 -16.38
CA VAL A 175 -7.25 -0.82 -15.20
C VAL A 175 -7.84 0.17 -14.20
N LEU A 176 -7.12 1.27 -13.90
CA LEU A 176 -7.58 2.33 -13.01
C LEU A 176 -8.90 2.95 -13.49
N ASP A 177 -8.96 3.34 -14.78
CA ASP A 177 -10.16 3.90 -15.38
C ASP A 177 -11.34 2.92 -15.26
N ALA A 178 -11.13 1.63 -15.52
CA ALA A 178 -12.16 0.62 -15.42
C ALA A 178 -12.68 0.45 -13.98
N VAL A 179 -11.78 0.39 -12.99
CA VAL A 179 -12.15 0.26 -11.56
C VAL A 179 -12.94 1.48 -11.09
N ILE A 180 -12.47 2.69 -11.40
CA ILE A 180 -13.11 3.93 -10.99
C ILE A 180 -14.48 4.12 -11.67
N ASN A 181 -14.62 3.73 -12.94
CA ASN A 181 -15.92 3.80 -13.62
C ASN A 181 -16.90 2.77 -13.06
N LEU A 182 -16.43 1.54 -12.85
CA LEU A 182 -17.23 0.47 -12.28
C LEU A 182 -17.73 0.84 -10.86
N SER A 183 -16.90 1.47 -10.05
CA SER A 183 -17.29 1.94 -8.73
C SER A 183 -18.43 2.97 -8.80
N LYS A 184 -18.37 3.91 -9.75
CA LYS A 184 -19.43 4.90 -9.96
C LYS A 184 -20.75 4.27 -10.40
N GLU A 185 -20.67 3.28 -11.30
CA GLU A 185 -21.86 2.52 -11.75
C GLU A 185 -22.57 1.81 -10.61
N HIS A 186 -21.81 1.36 -9.60
CA HIS A 186 -22.33 0.64 -8.44
C HIS A 186 -22.48 1.51 -7.16
N GLY A 187 -22.15 2.80 -7.23
CA GLY A 187 -22.22 3.71 -6.08
C GLY A 187 -21.23 3.35 -4.95
N LEU A 188 -20.10 2.73 -5.29
CA LEU A 188 -19.10 2.28 -4.31
C LEU A 188 -18.02 3.35 -4.09
N PRO A 189 -17.57 3.58 -2.85
CA PRO A 189 -16.41 4.39 -2.61
C PRO A 189 -15.12 3.72 -3.09
N VAL A 190 -14.19 4.52 -3.63
CA VAL A 190 -12.83 4.10 -4.00
C VAL A 190 -11.83 4.91 -3.20
N ILE A 191 -10.95 4.24 -2.48
CA ILE A 191 -9.87 4.86 -1.72
C ILE A 191 -8.54 4.41 -2.32
N VAL A 192 -7.66 5.35 -2.60
CA VAL A 192 -6.39 5.09 -3.29
C VAL A 192 -5.22 5.45 -2.40
N ASP A 193 -4.32 4.49 -2.19
CA ASP A 193 -2.95 4.77 -1.79
C ASP A 193 -2.11 4.94 -3.07
N PRO A 194 -1.69 6.17 -3.39
CA PRO A 194 -1.14 6.47 -4.70
C PRO A 194 0.32 6.07 -4.82
N SER A 195 0.73 5.74 -6.03
CA SER A 195 2.15 5.60 -6.35
C SER A 195 2.87 6.95 -6.33
N LEU A 196 4.20 6.88 -6.26
CA LEU A 196 5.06 8.06 -6.37
C LEU A 196 5.01 8.62 -7.79
N THR A 197 4.05 9.49 -8.05
CA THR A 197 3.87 10.19 -9.33
C THR A 197 3.53 11.66 -9.12
N SER A 198 3.85 12.50 -10.10
CA SER A 198 3.41 13.90 -10.12
C SER A 198 2.04 14.10 -10.75
N ASP A 199 1.50 13.07 -11.41
CA ASP A 199 0.23 13.14 -12.13
C ASP A 199 -0.84 12.26 -11.45
N TYR A 200 -1.65 12.88 -10.59
CA TYR A 200 -2.78 12.22 -9.94
C TYR A 200 -4.06 12.19 -10.78
N SER A 201 -4.01 12.73 -12.00
CA SER A 201 -5.15 12.63 -12.93
C SER A 201 -5.48 11.19 -13.32
N ILE A 202 -4.52 10.26 -13.15
CA ILE A 202 -4.74 8.82 -13.35
C ILE A 202 -5.75 8.23 -12.35
N TYR A 203 -5.92 8.84 -11.16
CA TYR A 203 -6.89 8.43 -10.13
C TYR A 203 -8.16 9.28 -10.12
N LYS A 204 -8.35 10.13 -11.13
CA LYS A 204 -9.45 11.11 -11.19
C LYS A 204 -10.82 10.48 -11.01
N GLY A 205 -11.53 10.97 -10.02
CA GLY A 205 -12.88 10.52 -9.69
C GLY A 205 -12.91 9.39 -8.65
N ALA A 206 -11.79 9.01 -8.05
CA ALA A 206 -11.78 8.24 -6.82
C ALA A 206 -12.41 9.07 -5.68
N THR A 207 -12.92 8.39 -4.65
CA THR A 207 -13.56 9.05 -3.49
C THR A 207 -12.51 9.71 -2.61
N ALA A 208 -11.44 8.99 -2.29
CA ALA A 208 -10.37 9.49 -1.43
C ALA A 208 -8.98 9.04 -1.91
N ILE A 209 -7.96 9.80 -1.49
CA ILE A 209 -6.57 9.48 -1.75
C ILE A 209 -5.72 9.71 -0.49
N THR A 210 -4.69 8.86 -0.26
CA THR A 210 -3.91 8.85 0.99
C THR A 210 -2.41 9.14 0.79
N PRO A 211 -2.02 10.21 0.08
CA PRO A 211 -0.61 10.49 -0.17
C PRO A 211 0.15 10.84 1.10
N ASN A 212 1.44 10.50 1.11
CA ASN A 212 2.33 11.02 2.13
C ASN A 212 2.80 12.46 1.79
N ARG A 213 3.54 13.08 2.72
CA ARG A 213 4.07 14.45 2.56
C ARG A 213 4.88 14.61 1.28
N PHE A 214 5.76 13.67 0.98
CA PHE A 214 6.65 13.75 -0.19
C PHE A 214 5.86 13.59 -1.50
N GLU A 215 4.95 12.64 -1.56
CA GLU A 215 4.05 12.43 -2.69
C GLU A 215 3.15 13.64 -2.93
N THR A 216 2.60 14.23 -1.84
CA THR A 216 1.82 15.46 -1.94
C THR A 216 2.64 16.63 -2.49
N ASN A 217 3.88 16.79 -2.01
CA ASN A 217 4.78 17.83 -2.52
C ASN A 217 5.06 17.64 -4.02
N LEU A 218 5.30 16.40 -4.44
CA LEU A 218 5.58 16.07 -5.84
C LEU A 218 4.36 16.34 -6.74
N ALA A 219 3.18 15.90 -6.33
CA ALA A 219 1.94 16.03 -7.10
C ALA A 219 1.44 17.49 -7.18
N THR A 220 1.68 18.30 -6.15
CA THR A 220 1.14 19.66 -6.09
C THR A 220 2.15 20.75 -6.43
N GLY A 221 3.46 20.45 -6.31
CA GLY A 221 4.53 21.45 -6.32
C GLY A 221 4.55 22.34 -5.07
N ILE A 222 3.73 22.07 -4.06
CA ILE A 222 3.64 22.82 -2.81
C ILE A 222 4.46 22.12 -1.74
N LYS A 223 5.48 22.79 -1.19
CA LYS A 223 6.26 22.25 -0.09
C LYS A 223 5.44 22.31 1.21
N ILE A 224 5.14 21.16 1.78
CA ILE A 224 4.39 21.06 3.03
C ILE A 224 5.33 21.32 4.22
N THR A 225 5.05 22.38 4.98
CA THR A 225 5.79 22.79 6.17
C THR A 225 4.90 22.94 7.41
N ASP A 226 3.62 23.20 7.20
CA ASP A 226 2.62 23.51 8.24
C ASP A 226 1.20 23.14 7.77
N ILE A 227 0.20 23.40 8.62
CA ILE A 227 -1.22 23.10 8.34
C ILE A 227 -1.76 23.90 7.15
N GLU A 228 -1.33 25.16 6.99
CA GLU A 228 -1.83 26.01 5.88
C GLU A 228 -1.33 25.52 4.52
N THR A 229 -0.09 25.07 4.46
CA THR A 229 0.45 24.45 3.24
C THR A 229 -0.19 23.09 2.95
N MET A 230 -0.50 22.27 3.98
CA MET A 230 -1.29 21.05 3.81
C MET A 230 -2.67 21.34 3.25
N LYS A 231 -3.35 22.36 3.78
CA LYS A 231 -4.67 22.79 3.32
C LYS A 231 -4.64 23.28 1.87
N SER A 232 -3.62 24.06 1.51
CA SER A 232 -3.44 24.54 0.14
C SER A 232 -3.20 23.40 -0.85
N ALA A 233 -2.34 22.45 -0.48
CA ALA A 233 -2.07 21.26 -1.28
C ALA A 233 -3.30 20.36 -1.41
N GLY A 234 -4.00 20.11 -0.30
CA GLY A 234 -5.23 19.33 -0.29
C GLY A 234 -6.32 19.95 -1.16
N LYS A 235 -6.53 21.27 -1.07
CA LYS A 235 -7.47 21.98 -1.91
C LYS A 235 -7.15 21.83 -3.41
N LYS A 236 -5.89 22.01 -3.78
CA LYS A 236 -5.45 21.85 -5.18
C LYS A 236 -5.76 20.46 -5.70
N LEU A 237 -5.39 19.40 -4.95
CA LEU A 237 -5.62 18.02 -5.37
C LEU A 237 -7.12 17.69 -5.51
N LEU A 238 -7.97 18.17 -4.59
CA LEU A 238 -9.43 17.99 -4.66
C LEU A 238 -10.05 18.64 -5.90
N GLU A 239 -9.61 19.87 -6.21
CA GLU A 239 -10.16 20.64 -7.34
C GLU A 239 -9.72 20.03 -8.68
N GLU A 240 -8.46 19.63 -8.82
CA GLU A 240 -7.91 19.11 -10.07
C GLU A 240 -8.40 17.69 -10.39
N ASN A 241 -8.62 16.84 -9.36
CA ASN A 241 -8.82 15.39 -9.55
C ASN A 241 -10.23 14.89 -9.19
N LEU A 242 -11.13 15.75 -8.75
CA LEU A 242 -12.51 15.41 -8.37
C LEU A 242 -12.62 14.47 -7.16
N PHE A 243 -11.61 14.39 -6.29
CA PHE A 243 -11.70 13.65 -5.03
C PHE A 243 -12.68 14.32 -4.06
N GLU A 244 -13.25 13.54 -3.15
CA GLU A 244 -14.09 14.07 -2.06
C GLU A 244 -13.27 14.31 -0.79
N TYR A 245 -12.28 13.44 -0.55
CA TYR A 245 -11.43 13.49 0.63
C TYR A 245 -9.95 13.31 0.26
N ILE A 246 -9.10 13.94 1.04
CA ILE A 246 -7.65 13.71 1.01
C ILE A 246 -7.16 13.48 2.43
N ILE A 247 -6.29 12.49 2.59
CA ILE A 247 -5.61 12.20 3.84
C ILE A 247 -4.11 12.31 3.59
N ILE A 248 -3.50 13.41 4.01
CA ILE A 248 -2.05 13.57 3.91
C ILE A 248 -1.41 12.96 5.14
N THR A 249 -0.61 11.91 4.96
CA THR A 249 0.22 11.36 6.04
C THR A 249 1.47 12.23 6.18
N ALA A 250 1.66 12.82 7.37
CA ALA A 250 2.64 13.87 7.62
C ALA A 250 3.69 13.47 8.66
N ASP A 251 4.15 12.23 8.62
CA ASP A 251 5.19 11.67 9.47
C ASP A 251 4.90 11.89 10.97
N LYS A 252 5.82 12.54 11.69
CA LYS A 252 5.67 12.88 13.10
C LYS A 252 4.52 13.84 13.41
N ASP A 253 4.05 14.60 12.43
CA ASP A 253 2.97 15.58 12.60
C ASP A 253 1.58 14.92 12.56
N GLY A 254 1.50 13.65 12.15
CA GLY A 254 0.28 12.87 12.13
C GLY A 254 -0.39 12.79 10.77
N MET A 255 -1.71 12.89 10.72
CA MET A 255 -2.50 12.82 9.49
C MET A 255 -3.38 14.06 9.36
N PHE A 256 -3.39 14.64 8.18
CA PHE A 256 -4.24 15.78 7.86
C PHE A 256 -5.37 15.36 6.93
N LEU A 257 -6.59 15.43 7.44
CA LEU A 257 -7.82 15.18 6.68
C LEU A 257 -8.32 16.48 6.06
N TYR A 258 -8.68 16.46 4.79
CA TYR A 258 -9.29 17.58 4.11
C TYR A 258 -10.41 17.09 3.18
N SER A 259 -11.60 17.69 3.28
CA SER A 259 -12.77 17.33 2.49
C SER A 259 -13.17 18.44 1.52
N ARG A 260 -13.90 18.08 0.48
CA ARG A 260 -14.35 19.00 -0.58
C ARG A 260 -15.23 20.14 -0.06
N ASP A 261 -15.96 19.93 1.03
CA ASP A 261 -16.77 20.98 1.69
C ASP A 261 -15.92 21.98 2.49
N GLY A 262 -14.59 21.85 2.46
CA GLY A 262 -13.64 22.75 3.12
C GLY A 262 -13.35 22.41 4.57
N LYS A 263 -13.92 21.34 5.12
CA LYS A 263 -13.60 20.89 6.47
C LYS A 263 -12.22 20.25 6.49
N CYS A 264 -11.47 20.51 7.56
CA CYS A 264 -10.19 19.90 7.77
C CYS A 264 -9.96 19.49 9.21
N LYS A 265 -9.12 18.48 9.42
CA LYS A 265 -8.75 18.01 10.75
C LYS A 265 -7.33 17.45 10.73
N LEU A 266 -6.52 17.93 11.67
CA LEU A 266 -5.24 17.31 11.98
C LEU A 266 -5.44 16.28 13.10
N VAL A 267 -5.02 15.04 12.85
CA VAL A 267 -4.95 13.98 13.85
C VAL A 267 -3.49 13.80 14.20
N SER A 268 -3.07 14.33 15.34
CA SER A 268 -1.68 14.28 15.79
C SER A 268 -1.26 12.85 16.14
N THR A 269 0.02 12.53 15.93
CA THR A 269 0.60 11.28 16.42
C THR A 269 0.67 11.26 17.94
N VAL A 270 0.53 10.06 18.51
CA VAL A 270 0.92 9.85 19.91
C VAL A 270 2.40 9.49 19.90
N PRO A 271 3.28 10.30 20.51
CA PRO A 271 4.70 10.06 20.50
C PRO A 271 5.05 8.68 21.08
N LYS A 272 5.71 7.85 20.28
CA LYS A 272 6.33 6.59 20.71
C LYS A 272 7.71 6.52 20.04
N ASP A 273 8.62 5.79 20.64
CA ASP A 273 9.89 5.47 19.96
C ASP A 273 9.55 4.60 18.74
N VAL A 274 9.78 5.16 17.55
CA VAL A 274 9.52 4.48 16.28
C VAL A 274 10.84 3.98 15.74
N PHE A 275 10.96 2.66 15.58
CA PHE A 275 12.15 2.01 15.03
C PHE A 275 12.00 1.74 13.52
N ASP A 276 10.77 1.55 13.03
CA ASP A 276 10.46 1.29 11.63
C ASP A 276 9.08 1.89 11.31
N VAL A 277 9.00 2.59 10.19
CA VAL A 277 7.76 3.21 9.66
C VAL A 277 7.17 2.44 8.48
N SER A 278 7.77 1.31 8.10
CA SER A 278 7.28 0.48 6.99
C SER A 278 5.85 0.04 7.26
N GLY A 279 4.97 0.18 6.26
CA GLY A 279 3.55 -0.19 6.37
C GLY A 279 2.66 0.83 7.09
N ALA A 280 3.17 2.00 7.49
CA ALA A 280 2.33 3.03 8.12
C ALA A 280 1.28 3.58 7.15
N GLY A 281 1.63 3.81 5.88
CA GLY A 281 0.69 4.18 4.80
C GLY A 281 -0.35 3.08 4.57
N ASP A 282 0.10 1.83 4.45
CA ASP A 282 -0.78 0.66 4.29
C ASP A 282 -1.81 0.56 5.43
N MET A 283 -1.40 0.87 6.67
CA MET A 283 -2.31 0.89 7.82
C MET A 283 -3.33 2.03 7.71
N VAL A 284 -2.94 3.21 7.24
CA VAL A 284 -3.87 4.34 7.03
C VAL A 284 -4.92 3.95 5.99
N LEU A 285 -4.51 3.38 4.85
CA LEU A 285 -5.44 2.89 3.82
C LEU A 285 -6.40 1.83 4.41
N SER A 286 -5.91 0.96 5.29
CA SER A 286 -6.70 -0.13 5.87
C SER A 286 -7.72 0.35 6.91
N CYS A 287 -7.48 1.50 7.57
CA CYS A 287 -8.32 2.02 8.65
C CYS A 287 -9.34 3.08 8.19
N PHE A 288 -9.13 3.66 7.02
CA PHE A 288 -10.00 4.71 6.46
C PHE A 288 -11.17 4.12 5.70
#